data_ee5d9fdef5703f1245e8d53c9237a209
#
_entry.id   ee5d9fdef5703f1245e8d53c9237a209
#
_cell.length_a   1.000
_cell.length_b   1.000
_cell.length_c   1.000
_cell.angle_alpha   90.00
_cell.angle_beta   90.00
_cell.angle_gamma   90.00
#
_symmetry.space_group_name_H-M   'P 1'
#
loop_
_entity.id
_entity.type
_entity.pdbx_description
1 polymer ?
#
loop_
_entity_poly.entity_id
_entity_poly.type
_entity_poly.pdbx_seq_one_letter_code
_entity_poly.pdbx_strand_id
1 'polypeptide(L)'
;MNLYIQIENGMPKNHPILESNMVMIFPEMDLQNLSENFCKFVRVEKPLAKWDEVVEGPEYKIIDGICYDVWTVNKISDEKRKEMLDKLAAENPYPSWTVDEINHDLIPPKPYPEEGVWQWDEATLNWIPYVEPEEPETTE
;
A
#
# COMPACT_ATOMS: atom_id res chain seq x y z
N MET A 1 -12.02 0.70 19.81
CA MET A 1 -13.22 1.54 19.59
C MET A 1 -14.18 0.77 18.69
N ASN A 2 -15.43 0.66 19.11
CA ASN A 2 -16.42 -0.09 18.34
C ASN A 2 -17.00 0.74 17.21
N LEU A 3 -17.23 0.08 16.08
CA LEU A 3 -17.91 0.65 14.92
C LEU A 3 -19.20 -0.11 14.64
N TYR A 4 -20.16 0.58 14.06
CA TYR A 4 -21.45 0.03 13.68
C TYR A 4 -21.81 0.50 12.28
N ILE A 5 -22.66 -0.24 11.59
CA ILE A 5 -23.13 0.17 10.27
C ILE A 5 -24.62 -0.08 10.14
N GLN A 6 -25.29 0.81 9.43
CA GLN A 6 -26.70 0.69 9.15
C GLN A 6 -26.94 -0.40 8.10
N ILE A 7 -28.01 -1.16 8.28
CA ILE A 7 -28.45 -2.20 7.35
C ILE A 7 -29.79 -1.80 6.77
N GLU A 8 -29.91 -1.85 5.45
CA GLU A 8 -31.17 -1.62 4.74
C GLU A 8 -31.36 -2.75 3.73
N ASN A 9 -32.52 -3.40 3.80
CA ASN A 9 -32.84 -4.54 2.93
C ASN A 9 -31.78 -5.65 2.99
N GLY A 10 -31.23 -5.90 4.18
CA GLY A 10 -30.20 -6.92 4.39
C GLY A 10 -28.81 -6.55 3.90
N MET A 11 -28.61 -5.32 3.42
CA MET A 11 -27.33 -4.84 2.86
C MET A 11 -26.77 -3.67 3.68
N PRO A 12 -25.45 -3.58 3.80
CA PRO A 12 -24.84 -2.40 4.45
C PRO A 12 -25.20 -1.11 3.71
N LYS A 13 -25.51 -0.08 4.47
CA LYS A 13 -25.87 1.24 3.94
C LYS A 13 -24.96 2.30 4.51
N ASN A 14 -24.47 3.20 3.64
CA ASN A 14 -23.59 4.32 3.99
C ASN A 14 -22.24 3.82 4.57
N HIS A 15 -21.68 4.56 5.52
CA HIS A 15 -20.39 4.28 6.11
C HIS A 15 -20.50 3.86 7.57
N PRO A 16 -19.45 3.18 8.09
CA PRO A 16 -19.41 2.83 9.50
C PRO A 16 -19.52 4.06 10.40
N ILE A 17 -20.16 3.86 11.54
CA ILE A 17 -20.43 4.91 12.52
C ILE A 17 -19.70 4.57 13.82
N LEU A 18 -18.99 5.55 14.38
CA LEU A 18 -18.33 5.39 15.68
C LEU A 18 -19.36 5.20 16.79
N GLU A 19 -19.02 4.39 17.78
CA GLU A 19 -19.87 4.14 18.95
C GLU A 19 -20.33 5.44 19.60
N SER A 20 -19.43 6.41 19.77
CA SER A 20 -19.77 7.73 20.35
C SER A 20 -20.82 8.45 19.52
N ASN A 21 -20.80 8.35 18.22
CA ASN A 21 -21.80 8.96 17.35
C ASN A 21 -23.13 8.18 17.40
N MET A 22 -23.06 6.86 17.52
CA MET A 22 -24.28 6.04 17.69
C MET A 22 -25.04 6.44 18.94
N VAL A 23 -24.33 6.64 20.06
CA VAL A 23 -24.94 7.06 21.33
C VAL A 23 -25.58 8.44 21.20
N MET A 24 -24.97 9.34 20.44
CA MET A 24 -25.50 10.69 20.23
C MET A 24 -26.74 10.70 19.33
N ILE A 25 -26.69 9.91 18.25
CA ILE A 25 -27.79 9.89 17.25
C ILE A 25 -28.94 9.05 17.74
N PHE A 26 -28.68 7.94 18.42
CA PHE A 26 -29.66 6.97 18.89
C PHE A 26 -29.47 6.70 20.39
N PRO A 27 -29.77 7.69 21.27
CA PRO A 27 -29.46 7.56 22.70
C PRO A 27 -30.21 6.43 23.41
N GLU A 28 -31.31 5.96 22.86
CA GLU A 28 -32.12 4.89 23.45
C GLU A 28 -31.80 3.50 22.88
N MET A 29 -30.89 3.43 21.92
CA MET A 29 -30.53 2.15 21.30
C MET A 29 -29.59 1.33 22.21
N ASP A 30 -29.94 0.05 22.37
CA ASP A 30 -29.10 -0.90 23.09
C ASP A 30 -28.03 -1.44 22.11
N LEU A 31 -26.78 -0.99 22.29
CA LEU A 31 -25.67 -1.40 21.43
C LEU A 31 -25.22 -2.86 21.66
N GLN A 32 -25.69 -3.47 22.73
CA GLN A 32 -25.42 -4.88 23.02
C GLN A 32 -26.46 -5.80 22.37
N ASN A 33 -27.58 -5.26 21.96
CA ASN A 33 -28.69 -5.99 21.36
C ASN A 33 -29.27 -5.20 20.20
N LEU A 34 -28.49 -5.11 19.13
CA LEU A 34 -28.81 -4.33 17.94
C LEU A 34 -30.02 -4.90 17.22
N SER A 35 -30.86 -4.01 16.67
CA SER A 35 -31.96 -4.39 15.78
C SER A 35 -31.39 -4.88 14.44
N GLU A 36 -32.23 -5.48 13.62
CA GLU A 36 -31.85 -5.94 12.27
C GLU A 36 -31.42 -4.82 11.32
N ASN A 37 -31.66 -3.53 11.72
CA ASN A 37 -31.27 -2.36 10.94
C ASN A 37 -29.84 -1.89 11.18
N PHE A 38 -29.13 -2.54 12.09
CA PHE A 38 -27.74 -2.21 12.41
C PHE A 38 -26.96 -3.49 12.72
N CYS A 39 -25.68 -3.48 12.42
CA CYS A 39 -24.78 -4.53 12.89
C CYS A 39 -23.44 -3.94 13.29
N LYS A 40 -22.67 -4.73 14.06
CA LYS A 40 -21.29 -4.38 14.36
C LYS A 40 -20.48 -4.33 13.09
N PHE A 41 -19.51 -3.42 13.06
CA PHE A 41 -18.58 -3.31 11.96
C PHE A 41 -17.16 -3.52 12.47
N VAL A 42 -16.38 -4.34 11.75
CA VAL A 42 -14.97 -4.56 12.03
C VAL A 42 -14.17 -4.03 10.85
N ARG A 43 -13.30 -3.08 11.13
CA ARG A 43 -12.43 -2.50 10.11
C ARG A 43 -11.28 -3.45 9.80
N VAL A 44 -11.09 -3.70 8.51
CA VAL A 44 -9.94 -4.46 8.01
C VAL A 44 -9.05 -3.49 7.25
N GLU A 45 -7.80 -3.43 7.61
CA GLU A 45 -6.86 -2.53 6.97
C GLU A 45 -6.64 -2.90 5.50
N LYS A 46 -6.40 -1.87 4.68
CA LYS A 46 -6.06 -2.06 3.27
C LYS A 46 -4.79 -2.90 3.16
N PRO A 47 -4.81 -4.03 2.44
CA PRO A 47 -3.62 -4.85 2.26
C PRO A 47 -2.55 -4.10 1.46
N LEU A 48 -1.29 -4.42 1.72
CA LEU A 48 -0.18 -3.88 0.95
C LEU A 48 -0.14 -4.59 -0.41
N ALA A 49 -0.16 -3.81 -1.48
CA ALA A 49 -0.04 -4.34 -2.83
C ALA A 49 1.44 -4.48 -3.21
N LYS A 50 1.77 -5.53 -3.93
CA LYS A 50 3.05 -5.62 -4.63
C LYS A 50 3.02 -4.67 -5.82
N TRP A 51 4.18 -4.41 -6.42
CA TRP A 51 4.28 -3.47 -7.53
C TRP A 51 3.41 -3.84 -8.74
N ASP A 52 3.14 -5.15 -8.93
CA ASP A 52 2.34 -5.70 -10.02
C ASP A 52 0.90 -6.03 -9.60
N GLU A 53 0.45 -5.47 -8.50
CA GLU A 53 -0.89 -5.70 -7.96
C GLU A 53 -1.65 -4.40 -7.77
N VAL A 54 -2.97 -4.49 -7.87
CA VAL A 54 -3.89 -3.39 -7.58
C VAL A 54 -4.85 -3.83 -6.48
N VAL A 55 -5.01 -3.00 -5.47
CA VAL A 55 -5.99 -3.22 -4.40
C VAL A 55 -7.22 -2.39 -4.67
N GLU A 56 -8.38 -3.04 -4.73
CA GLU A 56 -9.68 -2.39 -4.92
C GLU A 56 -10.56 -2.56 -3.70
N GLY A 57 -11.48 -1.63 -3.51
CA GLY A 57 -12.39 -1.65 -2.40
C GLY A 57 -12.19 -0.46 -1.46
N PRO A 58 -12.66 -0.57 -0.21
CA PRO A 58 -13.33 -1.76 0.31
C PRO A 58 -14.79 -1.86 -0.14
N GLU A 59 -15.29 -3.09 -0.20
CA GLU A 59 -16.71 -3.36 -0.18
C GLU A 59 -17.09 -3.75 1.24
N TYR A 60 -18.30 -3.43 1.66
CA TYR A 60 -18.79 -3.82 2.98
C TYR A 60 -19.61 -5.10 2.84
N LYS A 61 -19.20 -6.16 3.54
CA LYS A 61 -19.91 -7.44 3.50
C LYS A 61 -20.21 -7.93 4.90
N ILE A 62 -21.40 -8.52 5.06
CA ILE A 62 -21.86 -9.09 6.32
C ILE A 62 -21.52 -10.58 6.31
N ILE A 63 -20.75 -11.00 7.31
CA ILE A 63 -20.33 -12.38 7.51
C ILE A 63 -20.64 -12.75 8.96
N ASP A 64 -21.49 -13.77 9.16
CA ASP A 64 -21.90 -14.21 10.50
C ASP A 64 -22.43 -13.07 11.39
N GLY A 65 -23.21 -12.17 10.81
CA GLY A 65 -23.86 -11.07 11.55
C GLY A 65 -22.98 -9.86 11.82
N ILE A 66 -21.73 -9.85 11.35
CA ILE A 66 -20.80 -8.74 11.50
C ILE A 66 -20.38 -8.25 10.12
N CYS A 67 -20.36 -6.92 9.95
CA CYS A 67 -19.93 -6.32 8.69
C CYS A 67 -18.43 -6.02 8.70
N TYR A 68 -17.78 -6.25 7.58
CA TYR A 68 -16.32 -6.05 7.44
C TYR A 68 -16.01 -5.25 6.18
N ASP A 69 -14.88 -4.53 6.20
CA ASP A 69 -14.21 -4.11 4.97
C ASP A 69 -13.70 -5.37 4.26
N VAL A 70 -14.03 -5.52 2.99
CA VAL A 70 -13.50 -6.61 2.15
C VAL A 70 -12.74 -5.99 0.99
N TRP A 71 -11.46 -6.30 0.92
CA TRP A 71 -10.55 -5.79 -0.10
C TRP A 71 -10.30 -6.86 -1.15
N THR A 72 -10.11 -6.44 -2.39
CA THR A 72 -9.76 -7.34 -3.49
C THR A 72 -8.38 -6.95 -4.02
N VAL A 73 -7.49 -7.93 -4.12
CA VAL A 73 -6.15 -7.75 -4.69
C VAL A 73 -6.10 -8.46 -6.04
N ASN A 74 -5.82 -7.71 -7.09
CA ASN A 74 -5.73 -8.23 -8.45
C ASN A 74 -4.36 -7.96 -9.04
N LYS A 75 -3.87 -8.87 -9.86
CA LYS A 75 -2.66 -8.65 -10.65
C LYS A 75 -2.96 -7.67 -11.78
N ILE A 76 -2.00 -6.81 -12.12
CA ILE A 76 -2.08 -6.00 -13.33
C ILE A 76 -1.98 -6.93 -14.55
N SER A 77 -2.36 -6.43 -15.74
CA SER A 77 -2.26 -7.23 -16.96
C SER A 77 -0.80 -7.56 -17.28
N ASP A 78 -0.58 -8.68 -17.97
CA ASP A 78 0.76 -9.08 -18.42
C ASP A 78 1.39 -8.01 -19.32
N GLU A 79 0.58 -7.37 -20.16
CA GLU A 79 1.01 -6.28 -21.03
C GLU A 79 1.49 -5.07 -20.21
N LYS A 80 0.73 -4.67 -19.19
CA LYS A 80 1.10 -3.56 -18.31
C LYS A 80 2.36 -3.88 -17.51
N ARG A 81 2.45 -5.10 -17.01
CA ARG A 81 3.62 -5.58 -16.27
C ARG A 81 4.88 -5.50 -17.12
N LYS A 82 4.79 -6.00 -18.36
CA LYS A 82 5.91 -5.95 -19.31
C LYS A 82 6.32 -4.51 -19.62
N GLU A 83 5.36 -3.63 -19.86
CA GLU A 83 5.62 -2.21 -20.11
C GLU A 83 6.39 -1.56 -18.97
N MET A 84 6.01 -1.84 -17.73
CA MET A 84 6.67 -1.30 -16.54
C MET A 84 8.09 -1.85 -16.38
N LEU A 85 8.31 -3.13 -16.65
CA LEU A 85 9.64 -3.73 -16.60
C LEU A 85 10.54 -3.21 -17.71
N ASP A 86 10.03 -3.07 -18.92
CA ASP A 86 10.78 -2.53 -20.06
C ASP A 86 11.20 -1.07 -19.79
N LYS A 87 10.32 -0.28 -19.17
CA LYS A 87 10.62 1.08 -18.78
C LYS A 87 11.74 1.14 -17.75
N LEU A 88 11.67 0.27 -16.74
CA LEU A 88 12.72 0.18 -15.72
C LEU A 88 14.07 -0.19 -16.33
N ALA A 89 14.08 -1.17 -17.24
CA ALA A 89 15.29 -1.57 -17.94
C ALA A 89 15.86 -0.44 -18.81
N ALA A 90 14.99 0.33 -19.48
CA ALA A 90 15.41 1.46 -20.30
C ALA A 90 15.99 2.62 -19.49
N GLU A 91 15.53 2.80 -18.26
CA GLU A 91 16.02 3.85 -17.35
C GLU A 91 17.28 3.43 -16.57
N ASN A 92 17.72 2.17 -16.71
CA ASN A 92 18.92 1.67 -16.03
C ASN A 92 20.17 2.36 -16.57
N PRO A 93 20.88 3.16 -15.74
CA PRO A 93 22.07 3.87 -16.17
C PRO A 93 23.34 3.00 -16.18
N TYR A 94 23.27 1.77 -15.66
CA TYR A 94 24.42 0.91 -15.45
C TYR A 94 24.25 -0.42 -16.16
N PRO A 95 25.02 -0.67 -17.24
CA PRO A 95 24.90 -1.93 -17.99
C PRO A 95 25.11 -3.21 -17.16
N SER A 96 25.86 -3.11 -16.05
CA SER A 96 26.13 -4.27 -15.19
C SER A 96 24.98 -4.63 -14.26
N TRP A 97 24.04 -3.72 -14.04
CA TRP A 97 22.88 -3.96 -13.17
C TRP A 97 21.82 -4.75 -13.91
N THR A 98 21.10 -5.58 -13.17
CA THR A 98 20.00 -6.39 -13.70
C THR A 98 18.65 -5.96 -13.11
N VAL A 99 17.58 -6.33 -13.79
CA VAL A 99 16.22 -6.04 -13.33
C VAL A 99 15.75 -7.17 -12.43
N ASP A 100 15.26 -6.79 -11.25
CA ASP A 100 14.55 -7.69 -10.35
C ASP A 100 13.05 -7.60 -10.66
N GLU A 101 12.51 -8.65 -11.30
CA GLU A 101 11.10 -8.71 -11.67
C GLU A 101 10.16 -8.92 -10.48
N ILE A 102 10.70 -9.41 -9.36
CA ILE A 102 9.89 -9.67 -8.16
C ILE A 102 9.60 -8.36 -7.43
N ASN A 103 10.61 -7.50 -7.27
CA ASN A 103 10.51 -6.26 -6.51
C ASN A 103 10.40 -5.00 -7.38
N HIS A 104 10.45 -5.14 -8.71
CA HIS A 104 10.47 -4.02 -9.66
C HIS A 104 11.59 -3.03 -9.33
N ASP A 105 12.79 -3.54 -9.31
CA ASP A 105 13.98 -2.79 -8.90
C ASP A 105 15.18 -3.16 -9.74
N LEU A 106 16.24 -2.37 -9.65
CA LEU A 106 17.52 -2.65 -10.30
C LEU A 106 18.49 -3.22 -9.27
N ILE A 107 19.13 -4.33 -9.62
CA ILE A 107 20.05 -5.02 -8.72
C ILE A 107 21.49 -4.84 -9.21
N PRO A 108 22.38 -4.27 -8.38
CA PRO A 108 23.81 -4.20 -8.70
C PRO A 108 24.45 -5.58 -8.59
N PRO A 109 25.58 -5.81 -9.29
CA PRO A 109 26.34 -7.07 -9.17
C PRO A 109 26.89 -7.32 -7.77
N LYS A 110 27.07 -6.26 -6.98
CA LYS A 110 27.54 -6.33 -5.59
C LYS A 110 26.57 -5.58 -4.68
N PRO A 111 26.26 -6.13 -3.51
CA PRO A 111 25.35 -5.46 -2.58
C PRO A 111 25.92 -4.16 -2.05
N TYR A 112 25.04 -3.20 -1.72
CA TYR A 112 25.42 -1.95 -1.09
C TYR A 112 26.11 -2.24 0.26
N PRO A 113 27.26 -1.57 0.56
CA PRO A 113 27.93 -1.76 1.85
C PRO A 113 27.05 -1.43 3.04
N GLU A 114 27.25 -2.12 4.15
CA GLU A 114 26.41 -1.97 5.36
C GLU A 114 26.59 -0.62 6.04
N GLU A 115 27.78 -0.04 5.96
CA GLU A 115 28.07 1.24 6.63
C GLU A 115 28.62 2.27 5.64
N GLY A 116 28.26 3.54 5.87
CA GLY A 116 28.75 4.67 5.11
C GLY A 116 27.87 5.04 3.91
N VAL A 117 28.32 6.04 3.18
CA VAL A 117 27.67 6.53 1.96
C VAL A 117 28.55 6.19 0.76
N TRP A 118 27.98 5.49 -0.20
CA TRP A 118 28.70 4.96 -1.33
C TRP A 118 28.01 5.33 -2.64
N GLN A 119 28.79 5.36 -3.72
CA GLN A 119 28.26 5.49 -5.07
C GLN A 119 28.79 4.34 -5.93
N TRP A 120 28.01 3.96 -6.93
CA TRP A 120 28.39 2.90 -7.84
C TRP A 120 29.40 3.42 -8.87
N ASP A 121 30.49 2.66 -9.06
CA ASP A 121 31.48 2.91 -10.11
C ASP A 121 31.41 1.79 -11.14
N GLU A 122 30.82 2.09 -12.28
CA GLU A 122 30.63 1.12 -13.37
C GLU A 122 31.99 0.64 -13.96
N ALA A 123 32.98 1.52 -13.98
CA ALA A 123 34.27 1.19 -14.54
C ALA A 123 34.99 0.08 -13.76
N THR A 124 34.88 0.09 -12.44
CA THR A 124 35.49 -0.92 -11.55
C THR A 124 34.50 -1.98 -11.10
N LEU A 125 33.21 -1.85 -11.44
CA LEU A 125 32.13 -2.73 -11.01
C LEU A 125 32.09 -2.87 -9.48
N ASN A 126 32.18 -1.75 -8.79
CA ASN A 126 32.26 -1.72 -7.33
C ASN A 126 31.65 -0.46 -6.73
N TRP A 127 31.38 -0.52 -5.45
CA TRP A 127 30.98 0.64 -4.67
C TRP A 127 32.24 1.41 -4.26
N ILE A 128 32.22 2.72 -4.47
CA ILE A 128 33.31 3.62 -4.04
C ILE A 128 32.70 4.65 -3.07
N PRO A 129 33.52 5.22 -2.15
CA PRO A 129 33.02 6.23 -1.24
C PRO A 129 32.39 7.41 -1.98
N TYR A 130 31.22 7.83 -1.52
CA TYR A 130 30.54 9.01 -2.07
C TYR A 130 31.32 10.26 -1.67
N VAL A 131 31.64 11.08 -2.67
CA VAL A 131 32.27 12.37 -2.47
C VAL A 131 31.23 13.44 -2.82
N GLU A 132 30.86 14.23 -1.83
CA GLU A 132 29.93 15.34 -2.02
C GLU A 132 30.59 16.37 -2.95
N PRO A 133 29.90 16.82 -4.02
CA PRO A 133 30.45 17.85 -4.89
C PRO A 133 30.69 19.14 -4.12
N GLU A 134 31.87 19.75 -4.30
CA GLU A 134 32.18 21.02 -3.69
C GLU A 134 31.24 22.09 -4.23
N GLU A 135 30.65 22.87 -3.32
CA GLU A 135 29.89 24.06 -3.72
C GLU A 135 30.85 25.06 -4.38
N PRO A 136 30.46 25.67 -5.52
CA PRO A 136 31.27 26.70 -6.11
C PRO A 136 31.43 27.86 -5.13
N GLU A 137 32.68 28.28 -4.90
CA GLU A 137 32.94 29.45 -4.05
C GLU A 137 32.24 30.67 -4.61
N THR A 138 31.35 31.28 -3.79
CA THR A 138 30.77 32.57 -4.13
C THR A 138 31.86 33.62 -3.93
N THR A 139 32.44 34.08 -5.03
CA THR A 139 33.29 35.27 -5.01
C THR A 139 32.38 36.51 -4.91
N GLU A 140 32.57 37.22 -3.83
CA GLU A 140 31.93 38.54 -3.70
C GLU A 140 32.46 39.53 -4.74
#